data_bba33a23f57fb120a85e3287162f6b7e
#
_entry.id   bba33a23f57fb120a85e3287162f6b7e
#
_cell.length_a   1.000
_cell.length_b   1.000
_cell.length_c   1.000
_cell.angle_alpha   90.00
_cell.angle_beta   90.00
_cell.angle_gamma   90.00
#
_symmetry.space_group_name_H-M   'P 1'
#
loop_
_entity.id
_entity.type
_entity.pdbx_description
1 polymer ?
#
loop_
_entity_poly.entity_id
_entity_poly.type
_entity_poly.pdbx_seq_one_letter_code
_entity_poly.pdbx_strand_id
1 'polypeptide(L)'
;MENKMTKKTILTGLRANNDLHIGNYFGALLPLIDMAKAHAGEYQINLFIPDLHSFTTPIDHSQLQEQIMNNTRLFVAAGLPLDNPDVHIYRQSYIPAHSELTVILNSFTGIGEMLRMTQFKDKSSKLGADRVSVGLFDYPVLMACDILLYGAEYIPVGDDQSQHIEFTRDIAERMNSRFGDLFVMPHEVKKQHEFFGKDQGLRIKDLQDPTKKMSKSDESGKGIIFLSDDPKAAAKKIMGAATDSIGKINLNYETQPGISNLLQILALFTSEPLDNVVARYEGKTSYGDLKMAVAEATEAFLTEFQTNYSHVDMATVEAKLRGSESTMNQIANQTLQNVQKAIGIR
;
A
#
# COMPACT_ATOMS: atom_id res chain seq x y z
N MET A 1 15.71 -30.64 -19.69
CA MET A 1 14.77 -29.56 -19.25
C MET A 1 15.40 -28.97 -18.02
N GLU A 2 15.99 -27.80 -18.14
CA GLU A 2 16.55 -27.07 -17.01
C GLU A 2 15.42 -26.79 -16.03
N ASN A 3 15.63 -27.22 -14.80
CA ASN A 3 14.77 -26.94 -13.67
C ASN A 3 14.85 -25.40 -13.42
N LYS A 4 13.99 -24.62 -14.11
CA LYS A 4 13.84 -23.19 -13.82
C LYS A 4 13.34 -23.13 -12.39
N MET A 5 14.25 -22.88 -11.44
CA MET A 5 13.85 -22.55 -10.07
C MET A 5 12.81 -21.44 -10.20
N THR A 6 11.60 -21.71 -9.76
CA THR A 6 10.54 -20.72 -9.73
C THR A 6 11.01 -19.58 -8.83
N LYS A 7 11.04 -18.36 -9.35
CA LYS A 7 11.41 -17.17 -8.56
C LYS A 7 10.50 -17.07 -7.34
N LYS A 8 11.06 -16.66 -6.22
CA LYS A 8 10.29 -16.31 -5.04
C LYS A 8 9.37 -15.13 -5.34
N THR A 9 8.23 -15.08 -4.68
CA THR A 9 7.21 -14.09 -4.96
C THR A 9 7.11 -13.05 -3.85
N ILE A 10 7.15 -11.77 -4.25
CA ILE A 10 6.76 -10.62 -3.43
C ILE A 10 5.35 -10.22 -3.85
N LEU A 11 4.42 -10.13 -2.91
CA LEU A 11 3.04 -9.75 -3.17
C LEU A 11 2.65 -8.52 -2.34
N THR A 12 2.03 -7.56 -2.98
CA THR A 12 1.46 -6.40 -2.27
C THR A 12 0.24 -5.85 -2.97
N GLY A 13 -0.68 -5.29 -2.19
CA GLY A 13 -1.89 -4.66 -2.66
C GLY A 13 -1.99 -3.19 -2.26
N LEU A 14 -2.37 -2.35 -3.19
CA LEU A 14 -2.69 -0.95 -2.92
C LEU A 14 -4.17 -0.69 -3.20
N ARG A 15 -4.86 -0.12 -2.19
CA ARG A 15 -6.30 0.15 -2.30
C ARG A 15 -6.63 1.05 -3.48
N ALA A 16 -7.72 0.68 -4.18
CA ALA A 16 -8.17 1.34 -5.39
C ALA A 16 -9.06 2.57 -5.18
N ASN A 17 -9.57 2.79 -3.98
CA ASN A 17 -10.77 3.61 -3.77
C ASN A 17 -10.53 4.97 -3.12
N ASN A 18 -9.47 5.68 -3.50
CA ASN A 18 -9.28 7.02 -2.92
C ASN A 18 -8.19 7.83 -3.62
N ASP A 19 -8.34 9.16 -3.68
CA ASP A 19 -7.27 10.08 -4.03
C ASP A 19 -6.09 9.91 -3.07
N LEU A 20 -4.89 9.86 -3.62
CA LEU A 20 -3.68 9.73 -2.82
C LEU A 20 -3.16 11.11 -2.41
N HIS A 21 -2.80 11.24 -1.16
CA HIS A 21 -2.04 12.40 -0.65
C HIS A 21 -0.55 12.07 -0.56
N ILE A 22 0.29 13.08 -0.39
CA ILE A 22 1.76 12.91 -0.32
C ILE A 22 2.19 11.91 0.76
N GLY A 23 1.48 11.80 1.87
CA GLY A 23 1.74 10.80 2.91
C GLY A 23 1.51 9.37 2.42
N ASN A 24 0.54 9.12 1.54
CA ASN A 24 0.35 7.81 0.90
C ASN A 24 1.42 7.56 -0.17
N TYR A 25 1.77 8.59 -0.94
CA TYR A 25 2.78 8.49 -1.98
C TYR A 25 4.14 8.09 -1.41
N PHE A 26 4.68 8.87 -0.48
CA PHE A 26 6.00 8.61 0.11
C PHE A 26 6.02 7.50 1.15
N GLY A 27 4.90 7.27 1.85
CA GLY A 27 4.82 6.26 2.90
C GLY A 27 4.46 4.86 2.42
N ALA A 28 3.93 4.72 1.20
CA ALA A 28 3.50 3.42 0.68
C ALA A 28 3.80 3.23 -0.80
N LEU A 29 3.39 4.15 -1.67
CA LEU A 29 3.48 3.95 -3.11
C LEU A 29 4.92 3.94 -3.62
N LEU A 30 5.69 4.97 -3.30
CA LEU A 30 7.07 5.10 -3.77
C LEU A 30 7.98 3.97 -3.24
N PRO A 31 7.97 3.63 -1.93
CA PRO A 31 8.72 2.48 -1.42
C PRO A 31 8.39 1.16 -2.12
N LEU A 32 7.12 0.97 -2.50
CA LEU A 32 6.67 -0.21 -3.23
C LEU A 32 7.21 -0.24 -4.67
N ILE A 33 7.24 0.91 -5.35
CA ILE A 33 7.80 1.03 -6.70
C ILE A 33 9.31 0.83 -6.66
N ASP A 34 10.00 1.40 -5.68
CA ASP A 34 11.43 1.23 -5.50
C ASP A 34 11.77 -0.23 -5.18
N MET A 35 10.97 -0.89 -4.36
CA MET A 35 11.08 -2.32 -4.11
C MET A 35 10.90 -3.12 -5.41
N ALA A 36 9.88 -2.80 -6.22
CA ALA A 36 9.64 -3.48 -7.47
C ALA A 36 10.82 -3.31 -8.45
N LYS A 37 11.41 -2.11 -8.52
CA LYS A 37 12.60 -1.84 -9.34
C LYS A 37 13.84 -2.58 -8.83
N ALA A 38 14.03 -2.62 -7.51
CA ALA A 38 15.21 -3.22 -6.89
C ALA A 38 15.23 -4.75 -6.98
N HIS A 39 14.07 -5.38 -6.87
CA HIS A 39 13.95 -6.84 -6.77
C HIS A 39 13.45 -7.53 -8.04
N ALA A 40 12.92 -6.80 -9.03
CA ALA A 40 12.53 -7.39 -10.30
C ALA A 40 13.75 -8.01 -11.01
N GLY A 41 13.56 -9.25 -11.49
CA GLY A 41 14.66 -10.07 -12.05
C GLY A 41 15.11 -11.17 -11.10
N GLU A 42 15.23 -10.92 -9.80
CA GLU A 42 15.48 -11.94 -8.77
C GLU A 42 14.16 -12.53 -8.24
N TYR A 43 13.15 -11.67 -8.04
CA TYR A 43 11.83 -12.03 -7.55
C TYR A 43 10.76 -11.80 -8.61
N GLN A 44 9.66 -12.53 -8.49
CA GLN A 44 8.41 -12.18 -9.14
C GLN A 44 7.67 -11.18 -8.28
N ILE A 45 7.31 -10.02 -8.83
CA ILE A 45 6.64 -8.93 -8.13
C ILE A 45 5.16 -8.90 -8.52
N ASN A 46 4.29 -9.21 -7.60
CA ASN A 46 2.85 -9.23 -7.80
C ASN A 46 2.22 -8.02 -7.10
N LEU A 47 1.83 -7.03 -7.90
CA LEU A 47 1.11 -5.84 -7.44
C LEU A 47 -0.36 -6.01 -7.80
N PHE A 48 -1.23 -6.11 -6.81
CA PHE A 48 -2.64 -6.25 -7.11
C PHE A 48 -3.48 -5.09 -6.60
N ILE A 49 -4.58 -4.87 -7.28
CA ILE A 49 -5.59 -3.90 -6.90
C ILE A 49 -6.69 -4.67 -6.17
N PRO A 50 -6.79 -4.54 -4.84
CA PRO A 50 -7.69 -5.31 -4.00
C PRO A 50 -9.13 -4.76 -4.06
N ASP A 51 -9.73 -4.82 -5.23
CA ASP A 51 -11.06 -4.26 -5.49
C ASP A 51 -12.18 -5.02 -4.77
N LEU A 52 -12.05 -6.33 -4.53
CA LEU A 52 -12.98 -7.08 -3.69
C LEU A 52 -12.91 -6.63 -2.22
N HIS A 53 -11.73 -6.25 -1.72
CA HIS A 53 -11.60 -5.68 -0.37
C HIS A 53 -12.24 -4.30 -0.23
N SER A 54 -12.52 -3.62 -1.34
CA SER A 54 -13.17 -2.31 -1.32
C SER A 54 -14.57 -2.35 -0.70
N PHE A 55 -15.25 -3.51 -0.78
CA PHE A 55 -16.61 -3.71 -0.22
C PHE A 55 -16.65 -3.90 1.31
N THR A 56 -15.52 -3.99 1.98
CA THR A 56 -15.45 -4.13 3.44
C THR A 56 -15.91 -2.88 4.20
N THR A 57 -15.99 -1.75 3.51
CA THR A 57 -16.50 -0.48 4.02
C THR A 57 -17.44 0.15 2.98
N PRO A 58 -18.39 1.01 3.39
CA PRO A 58 -19.26 1.71 2.43
C PRO A 58 -18.44 2.50 1.41
N ILE A 59 -18.77 2.34 0.13
CA ILE A 59 -18.14 3.03 -1.00
C ILE A 59 -19.21 3.54 -1.98
N ASP A 60 -18.84 4.47 -2.85
CA ASP A 60 -19.62 4.80 -4.03
C ASP A 60 -19.29 3.82 -5.17
N HIS A 61 -20.19 2.87 -5.40
CA HIS A 61 -19.99 1.85 -6.42
C HIS A 61 -19.94 2.42 -7.84
N SER A 62 -20.57 3.57 -8.09
CA SER A 62 -20.56 4.21 -9.43
C SER A 62 -19.17 4.71 -9.84
N GLN A 63 -18.31 5.00 -8.86
CA GLN A 63 -16.96 5.54 -9.07
C GLN A 63 -15.86 4.47 -9.02
N LEU A 64 -16.18 3.24 -8.61
CA LEU A 64 -15.16 2.24 -8.29
C LEU A 64 -14.25 1.91 -9.49
N GLN A 65 -14.82 1.69 -10.67
CA GLN A 65 -14.04 1.37 -11.88
C GLN A 65 -13.12 2.52 -12.28
N GLU A 66 -13.61 3.75 -12.24
CA GLU A 66 -12.81 4.93 -12.53
C GLU A 66 -11.66 5.06 -11.53
N GLN A 67 -11.93 4.87 -10.24
CA GLN A 67 -10.92 4.92 -9.18
C GLN A 67 -9.85 3.84 -9.32
N ILE A 68 -10.23 2.61 -9.70
CA ILE A 68 -9.30 1.52 -10.02
C ILE A 68 -8.34 1.94 -11.12
N MET A 69 -8.86 2.46 -12.23
CA MET A 69 -8.04 2.86 -13.37
C MET A 69 -7.18 4.08 -13.07
N ASN A 70 -7.71 5.06 -12.35
CA ASN A 70 -6.96 6.25 -11.90
C ASN A 70 -5.81 5.85 -10.97
N ASN A 71 -6.03 4.95 -10.01
CA ASN A 71 -4.96 4.47 -9.14
C ASN A 71 -3.89 3.67 -9.90
N THR A 72 -4.30 2.85 -10.88
CA THR A 72 -3.35 2.15 -11.75
C THR A 72 -2.48 3.16 -12.51
N ARG A 73 -3.11 4.22 -13.05
CA ARG A 73 -2.41 5.31 -13.72
C ARG A 73 -1.43 6.02 -12.78
N LEU A 74 -1.80 6.24 -11.51
CA LEU A 74 -0.93 6.82 -10.49
C LEU A 74 0.32 5.96 -10.24
N PHE A 75 0.18 4.63 -10.20
CA PHE A 75 1.32 3.72 -10.03
C PHE A 75 2.32 3.85 -11.18
N VAL A 76 1.80 3.95 -12.39
CA VAL A 76 2.64 4.12 -13.60
C VAL A 76 3.29 5.50 -13.63
N ALA A 77 2.54 6.56 -13.30
CA ALA A 77 3.09 7.92 -13.20
C ALA A 77 4.20 8.03 -12.15
N ALA A 78 4.10 7.25 -11.06
CA ALA A 78 5.14 7.16 -10.03
C ALA A 78 6.35 6.28 -10.45
N GLY A 79 6.32 5.68 -11.64
CA GLY A 79 7.45 4.97 -12.23
C GLY A 79 7.43 3.45 -12.09
N LEU A 80 6.24 2.83 -11.96
CA LEU A 80 6.12 1.37 -12.00
C LEU A 80 6.64 0.83 -13.34
N PRO A 81 7.60 -0.14 -13.35
CA PRO A 81 8.21 -0.64 -14.58
C PRO A 81 7.26 -1.63 -15.28
N LEU A 82 6.41 -1.13 -16.18
CA LEU A 82 5.43 -1.95 -16.92
C LEU A 82 6.03 -2.93 -17.92
N ASP A 83 7.20 -2.62 -18.47
CA ASP A 83 7.93 -3.42 -19.44
C ASP A 83 8.66 -4.61 -18.81
N ASN A 84 8.85 -4.61 -17.50
CA ASN A 84 9.52 -5.69 -16.81
C ASN A 84 8.63 -6.94 -16.77
N PRO A 85 9.08 -8.12 -17.27
CA PRO A 85 8.30 -9.35 -17.31
C PRO A 85 8.07 -9.96 -15.92
N ASP A 86 8.88 -9.63 -14.92
CA ASP A 86 8.75 -10.13 -13.55
C ASP A 86 7.80 -9.26 -12.70
N VAL A 87 7.33 -8.13 -13.23
CA VAL A 87 6.37 -7.24 -12.56
C VAL A 87 4.98 -7.46 -13.14
N HIS A 88 4.07 -7.93 -12.31
CA HIS A 88 2.66 -8.11 -12.65
C HIS A 88 1.80 -7.10 -11.91
N ILE A 89 0.91 -6.43 -12.62
CA ILE A 89 -0.15 -5.61 -12.05
C ILE A 89 -1.50 -6.15 -12.49
N TYR A 90 -2.42 -6.41 -11.56
CA TYR A 90 -3.69 -7.05 -11.85
C TYR A 90 -4.80 -6.64 -10.87
N ARG A 91 -6.05 -6.75 -11.32
CA ARG A 91 -7.24 -6.53 -10.50
C ARG A 91 -7.65 -7.85 -9.85
N GLN A 92 -7.88 -7.84 -8.56
CA GLN A 92 -8.23 -9.04 -7.78
C GLN A 92 -9.50 -9.71 -8.32
N SER A 93 -10.54 -8.94 -8.62
CA SER A 93 -11.83 -9.45 -9.11
C SER A 93 -11.77 -10.11 -10.50
N TYR A 94 -10.70 -9.86 -11.27
CA TYR A 94 -10.50 -10.49 -12.58
C TYR A 94 -9.93 -11.91 -12.48
N ILE A 95 -9.66 -12.39 -11.26
CA ILE A 95 -9.13 -13.71 -10.97
C ILE A 95 -10.09 -14.44 -10.02
N PRO A 96 -11.09 -15.18 -10.53
CA PRO A 96 -12.14 -15.80 -9.73
C PRO A 96 -11.65 -16.76 -8.65
N ALA A 97 -10.45 -17.31 -8.81
CA ALA A 97 -9.84 -18.23 -7.84
C ALA A 97 -9.73 -17.61 -6.43
N HIS A 98 -9.60 -16.28 -6.29
CA HIS A 98 -9.61 -15.61 -4.99
C HIS A 98 -10.90 -15.88 -4.22
N SER A 99 -12.05 -15.69 -4.88
CA SER A 99 -13.37 -15.89 -4.27
C SER A 99 -13.63 -17.37 -3.98
N GLU A 100 -13.27 -18.26 -4.88
CA GLU A 100 -13.52 -19.70 -4.70
C GLU A 100 -12.64 -20.27 -3.57
N LEU A 101 -11.35 -19.91 -3.53
CA LEU A 101 -10.47 -20.35 -2.44
C LEU A 101 -10.92 -19.78 -1.09
N THR A 102 -11.43 -18.53 -1.06
CA THR A 102 -12.00 -17.93 0.17
C THR A 102 -13.14 -18.78 0.72
N VAL A 103 -14.09 -19.21 -0.12
CA VAL A 103 -15.19 -20.08 0.30
C VAL A 103 -14.65 -21.43 0.85
N ILE A 104 -13.65 -22.00 0.21
CA ILE A 104 -13.03 -23.24 0.69
C ILE A 104 -12.36 -23.03 2.06
N LEU A 105 -11.49 -22.01 2.19
CA LEU A 105 -10.74 -21.77 3.41
C LEU A 105 -11.62 -21.33 4.59
N ASN A 106 -12.75 -20.71 4.34
CA ASN A 106 -13.76 -20.42 5.36
C ASN A 106 -14.22 -21.68 6.09
N SER A 107 -14.32 -22.80 5.39
CA SER A 107 -14.70 -24.09 6.01
C SER A 107 -13.60 -24.69 6.89
N PHE A 108 -12.39 -24.17 6.82
CA PHE A 108 -11.24 -24.60 7.63
C PHE A 108 -10.78 -23.51 8.63
N THR A 109 -11.53 -22.42 8.75
CA THR A 109 -11.19 -21.28 9.62
C THR A 109 -12.20 -21.19 10.76
N GLY A 110 -11.70 -21.07 12.01
CA GLY A 110 -12.54 -20.99 13.20
C GLY A 110 -13.10 -19.60 13.42
N ILE A 111 -14.40 -19.48 13.70
CA ILE A 111 -15.07 -18.20 14.05
C ILE A 111 -14.34 -17.50 15.23
N GLY A 112 -13.87 -18.28 16.21
CA GLY A 112 -13.13 -17.73 17.34
C GLY A 112 -11.80 -17.06 16.97
N GLU A 113 -11.13 -17.53 15.92
CA GLU A 113 -9.92 -16.90 15.37
C GLU A 113 -10.25 -15.55 14.74
N MET A 114 -11.30 -15.52 13.94
CA MET A 114 -11.81 -14.31 13.27
C MET A 114 -12.23 -13.24 14.25
N LEU A 115 -12.95 -13.61 15.31
CA LEU A 115 -13.39 -12.71 16.39
C LEU A 115 -12.23 -12.08 17.19
N ARG A 116 -11.04 -12.68 17.15
CA ARG A 116 -9.85 -12.14 17.82
C ARG A 116 -9.08 -11.14 16.96
N MET A 117 -9.41 -11.01 15.67
CA MET A 117 -8.74 -10.06 14.77
C MET A 117 -8.91 -8.62 15.23
N THR A 118 -7.79 -7.94 15.51
CA THR A 118 -7.78 -6.57 16.05
C THR A 118 -8.40 -5.57 15.07
N GLN A 119 -8.07 -5.69 13.78
CA GLN A 119 -8.63 -4.84 12.73
C GLN A 119 -10.15 -4.99 12.57
N PHE A 120 -10.70 -6.20 12.78
CA PHE A 120 -12.14 -6.41 12.81
C PHE A 120 -12.77 -5.66 13.98
N LYS A 121 -12.20 -5.79 15.19
CA LYS A 121 -12.69 -5.09 16.40
C LYS A 121 -12.68 -3.57 16.22
N ASP A 122 -11.58 -3.03 15.72
CA ASP A 122 -11.42 -1.58 15.51
C ASP A 122 -12.43 -1.03 14.50
N LYS A 123 -12.60 -1.72 13.37
CA LYS A 123 -13.53 -1.27 12.32
C LYS A 123 -14.98 -1.46 12.70
N SER A 124 -15.33 -2.59 13.33
CA SER A 124 -16.69 -2.85 13.78
C SER A 124 -17.14 -1.88 14.86
N SER A 125 -16.25 -1.48 15.79
CA SER A 125 -16.56 -0.48 16.82
C SER A 125 -16.87 0.90 16.24
N LYS A 126 -16.21 1.28 15.12
CA LYS A 126 -16.40 2.56 14.44
C LYS A 126 -17.68 2.61 13.61
N LEU A 127 -18.08 1.47 13.03
CA LEU A 127 -19.25 1.40 12.15
C LEU A 127 -20.58 1.25 12.90
N GLY A 128 -20.57 0.70 14.11
CA GLY A 128 -21.76 0.26 14.84
C GLY A 128 -22.29 -1.10 14.35
N ALA A 129 -22.95 -1.84 15.25
CA ALA A 129 -23.29 -3.25 15.01
C ALA A 129 -24.15 -3.50 13.74
N ASP A 130 -25.07 -2.59 13.46
CA ASP A 130 -25.99 -2.73 12.32
C ASP A 130 -25.35 -2.50 10.93
N ARG A 131 -24.11 -2.02 10.89
CA ARG A 131 -23.36 -1.74 9.67
C ARG A 131 -22.17 -2.66 9.42
N VAL A 132 -21.97 -3.63 10.31
CA VAL A 132 -20.89 -4.62 10.16
C VAL A 132 -21.36 -5.71 9.20
N SER A 133 -20.74 -5.75 8.03
CA SER A 133 -21.04 -6.77 7.02
C SER A 133 -20.26 -8.07 7.29
N VAL A 134 -20.78 -9.20 6.73
CA VAL A 134 -20.03 -10.46 6.69
C VAL A 134 -18.69 -10.27 5.96
N GLY A 135 -18.65 -9.46 4.90
CA GLY A 135 -17.41 -9.15 4.18
C GLY A 135 -16.36 -8.45 5.06
N LEU A 136 -16.77 -7.59 6.01
CA LEU A 136 -15.83 -7.02 6.99
C LEU A 136 -15.34 -8.07 7.98
N PHE A 137 -16.12 -9.08 8.29
CA PHE A 137 -15.70 -10.19 9.14
C PHE A 137 -14.77 -11.14 8.39
N ASP A 138 -15.07 -11.42 7.11
CA ASP A 138 -14.45 -12.46 6.30
C ASP A 138 -13.18 -12.02 5.55
N TYR A 139 -12.94 -10.72 5.37
CA TYR A 139 -11.82 -10.25 4.56
C TYR A 139 -10.43 -10.78 4.98
N PRO A 140 -10.14 -11.17 6.24
CA PRO A 140 -8.84 -11.77 6.56
C PRO A 140 -8.61 -13.12 5.86
N VAL A 141 -9.67 -13.89 5.61
CA VAL A 141 -9.58 -15.14 4.82
C VAL A 141 -9.35 -14.84 3.36
N LEU A 142 -10.03 -13.82 2.79
CA LEU A 142 -9.75 -13.35 1.43
C LEU A 142 -8.30 -12.87 1.29
N MET A 143 -7.78 -12.13 2.26
CA MET A 143 -6.37 -11.70 2.26
C MET A 143 -5.41 -12.90 2.33
N ALA A 144 -5.73 -13.94 3.11
CA ALA A 144 -4.96 -15.17 3.11
C ALA A 144 -4.95 -15.83 1.72
N CYS A 145 -6.09 -15.84 1.03
CA CYS A 145 -6.18 -16.35 -0.34
C CYS A 145 -5.34 -15.55 -1.33
N ASP A 146 -5.31 -14.21 -1.21
CA ASP A 146 -4.48 -13.34 -2.04
C ASP A 146 -2.99 -13.74 -1.97
N ILE A 147 -2.54 -14.14 -0.79
CA ILE A 147 -1.16 -14.53 -0.53
C ILE A 147 -0.88 -15.98 -0.99
N LEU A 148 -1.76 -16.90 -0.61
CA LEU A 148 -1.53 -18.35 -0.78
C LEU A 148 -1.70 -18.81 -2.22
N LEU A 149 -2.58 -18.19 -3.01
CA LEU A 149 -2.76 -18.54 -4.44
C LEU A 149 -1.48 -18.41 -5.25
N TYR A 150 -0.61 -17.48 -4.89
CA TYR A 150 0.62 -17.18 -5.63
C TYR A 150 1.88 -17.68 -4.93
N GLY A 151 1.74 -18.38 -3.81
CA GLY A 151 2.89 -18.83 -3.03
C GLY A 151 3.79 -17.67 -2.60
N ALA A 152 3.20 -16.53 -2.24
CA ALA A 152 3.97 -15.36 -1.87
C ALA A 152 4.71 -15.56 -0.55
N GLU A 153 6.04 -15.43 -0.59
CA GLU A 153 6.90 -15.57 0.60
C GLU A 153 7.08 -14.24 1.30
N TYR A 154 7.08 -13.12 0.55
CA TYR A 154 7.31 -11.77 1.05
C TYR A 154 6.11 -10.87 0.78
N ILE A 155 5.61 -10.24 1.84
CA ILE A 155 4.46 -9.35 1.79
C ILE A 155 4.80 -8.07 2.57
N PRO A 156 5.11 -6.95 1.89
CA PRO A 156 5.37 -5.67 2.55
C PRO A 156 4.08 -5.11 3.15
N VAL A 157 3.89 -5.32 4.43
CA VAL A 157 2.73 -4.85 5.19
C VAL A 157 3.16 -3.99 6.37
N GLY A 158 2.34 -3.02 6.74
CA GLY A 158 2.53 -2.26 7.98
C GLY A 158 2.29 -3.11 9.23
N ASP A 159 2.77 -2.63 10.38
CA ASP A 159 2.65 -3.32 11.67
C ASP A 159 1.21 -3.69 12.02
N ASP A 160 0.24 -2.88 11.59
CA ASP A 160 -1.19 -3.11 11.79
C ASP A 160 -1.73 -4.33 11.01
N GLN A 161 -0.97 -4.84 10.01
CA GLN A 161 -1.30 -6.03 9.23
C GLN A 161 -0.50 -7.28 9.67
N SER A 162 0.36 -7.17 10.66
CA SER A 162 1.18 -8.30 11.15
C SER A 162 0.34 -9.48 11.57
N GLN A 163 -0.80 -9.24 12.24
CA GLN A 163 -1.73 -10.29 12.64
C GLN A 163 -2.33 -11.05 11.44
N HIS A 164 -2.52 -10.38 10.30
CA HIS A 164 -3.03 -11.03 9.09
C HIS A 164 -2.00 -11.99 8.48
N ILE A 165 -0.72 -11.66 8.55
CA ILE A 165 0.35 -12.56 8.08
C ILE A 165 0.39 -13.82 8.95
N GLU A 166 0.37 -13.69 10.27
CA GLU A 166 0.33 -14.85 11.17
C GLU A 166 -0.94 -15.69 10.96
N PHE A 167 -2.09 -15.05 10.81
CA PHE A 167 -3.35 -15.72 10.49
C PHE A 167 -3.29 -16.50 9.16
N THR A 168 -2.66 -15.92 8.12
CA THR A 168 -2.43 -16.59 6.84
C THR A 168 -1.53 -17.83 7.02
N ARG A 169 -0.49 -17.71 7.83
CA ARG A 169 0.42 -18.81 8.17
C ARG A 169 -0.31 -19.95 8.89
N ASP A 170 -1.16 -19.60 9.87
CA ASP A 170 -1.97 -20.58 10.62
C ASP A 170 -2.91 -21.37 9.68
N ILE A 171 -3.53 -20.69 8.71
CA ILE A 171 -4.37 -21.33 7.69
C ILE A 171 -3.51 -22.27 6.82
N ALA A 172 -2.38 -21.79 6.32
CA ALA A 172 -1.50 -22.57 5.44
C ALA A 172 -0.96 -23.80 6.18
N GLU A 173 -0.50 -23.67 7.42
CA GLU A 173 -0.02 -24.77 8.25
C GLU A 173 -1.11 -25.83 8.48
N ARG A 174 -2.32 -25.38 8.82
CA ARG A 174 -3.49 -26.25 9.02
C ARG A 174 -3.82 -27.06 7.77
N MET A 175 -3.86 -26.40 6.63
CA MET A 175 -4.16 -27.04 5.35
C MET A 175 -3.04 -28.00 4.93
N ASN A 176 -1.79 -27.58 5.04
CA ASN A 176 -0.62 -28.41 4.72
C ASN A 176 -0.54 -29.64 5.63
N SER A 177 -0.76 -29.47 6.93
CA SER A 177 -0.75 -30.61 7.87
C SER A 177 -1.86 -31.63 7.60
N ARG A 178 -3.00 -31.18 7.08
CA ARG A 178 -4.16 -32.05 6.85
C ARG A 178 -4.17 -32.70 5.48
N PHE A 179 -3.67 -32.02 4.44
CA PHE A 179 -3.84 -32.42 3.05
C PHE A 179 -2.52 -32.52 2.26
N GLY A 180 -1.36 -32.37 2.94
CA GLY A 180 -0.05 -32.36 2.30
C GLY A 180 0.37 -30.94 1.86
N ASP A 181 1.53 -30.82 1.24
CA ASP A 181 2.16 -29.54 0.88
C ASP A 181 1.37 -28.79 -0.22
N LEU A 182 0.28 -28.14 0.17
CA LEU A 182 -0.59 -27.37 -0.71
C LEU A 182 -0.12 -25.93 -0.92
N PHE A 183 0.37 -25.29 0.14
CA PHE A 183 0.69 -23.88 0.15
C PHE A 183 2.15 -23.62 0.54
N VAL A 184 2.79 -22.70 -0.16
CA VAL A 184 4.05 -22.11 0.27
C VAL A 184 3.78 -21.24 1.51
N MET A 185 4.60 -21.41 2.54
CA MET A 185 4.46 -20.66 3.79
C MET A 185 5.03 -19.25 3.63
N PRO A 186 4.25 -18.17 3.85
CA PRO A 186 4.79 -16.82 3.93
C PRO A 186 5.83 -16.74 5.07
N HIS A 187 6.85 -15.91 4.90
CA HIS A 187 7.79 -15.66 5.99
C HIS A 187 7.09 -14.99 7.17
N GLU A 188 7.56 -15.30 8.38
CA GLU A 188 7.10 -14.65 9.61
C GLU A 188 7.35 -13.13 9.59
N VAL A 189 6.57 -12.37 10.34
CA VAL A 189 6.62 -10.90 10.38
C VAL A 189 8.04 -10.37 10.60
N LYS A 190 8.82 -11.00 11.48
CA LYS A 190 10.21 -10.59 11.72
C LYS A 190 11.06 -10.64 10.45
N LYS A 191 10.97 -11.71 9.66
CA LYS A 191 11.70 -11.84 8.38
C LYS A 191 11.17 -10.88 7.32
N GLN A 192 9.86 -10.57 7.31
CA GLN A 192 9.31 -9.54 6.43
C GLN A 192 9.99 -8.18 6.73
N HIS A 193 10.07 -7.80 8.01
CA HIS A 193 10.72 -6.56 8.44
C HIS A 193 12.23 -6.54 8.17
N GLU A 194 12.91 -7.67 8.30
CA GLU A 194 14.33 -7.78 7.97
C GLU A 194 14.58 -7.59 6.47
N PHE A 195 13.69 -8.12 5.62
CA PHE A 195 13.83 -8.05 4.17
C PHE A 195 13.51 -6.64 3.62
N PHE A 196 12.42 -6.02 4.09
CA PHE A 196 11.98 -4.71 3.60
C PHE A 196 12.59 -3.52 4.36
N GLY A 197 13.37 -3.76 5.43
CA GLY A 197 13.83 -2.75 6.37
C GLY A 197 12.78 -2.40 7.43
N LYS A 198 13.26 -1.94 8.61
CA LYS A 198 12.36 -1.60 9.73
C LYS A 198 11.58 -0.29 9.55
N ASP A 199 12.04 0.57 8.66
CA ASP A 199 11.39 1.85 8.39
C ASP A 199 10.20 1.68 7.44
N GLN A 200 9.20 0.95 7.92
CA GLN A 200 7.92 0.87 7.24
C GLN A 200 7.12 2.16 7.48
N GLY A 201 7.31 3.08 6.55
CA GLY A 201 6.41 4.20 6.38
C GLY A 201 6.84 5.46 7.09
N LEU A 202 7.64 6.21 6.39
CA LEU A 202 7.79 7.63 6.59
C LEU A 202 6.40 8.25 6.82
N ARG A 203 6.16 8.79 8.01
CA ARG A 203 4.85 9.33 8.39
C ARG A 203 4.85 10.83 8.24
N ILE A 204 4.50 11.33 7.05
CA ILE A 204 4.22 12.76 6.88
C ILE A 204 3.05 13.14 7.79
N LYS A 205 3.25 14.23 8.53
CA LYS A 205 2.29 14.76 9.49
C LYS A 205 1.33 15.75 8.82
N ASP A 206 0.18 15.95 9.46
CA ASP A 206 -0.77 16.98 9.09
C ASP A 206 -0.13 18.38 9.18
N LEU A 207 -0.42 19.26 8.21
CA LEU A 207 0.20 20.59 8.18
C LEU A 207 -0.37 21.55 9.24
N GLN A 208 -1.60 21.32 9.71
CA GLN A 208 -2.23 22.17 10.72
C GLN A 208 -2.10 21.59 12.13
N ASP A 209 -2.06 20.25 12.24
CA ASP A 209 -1.81 19.54 13.51
C ASP A 209 -0.69 18.50 13.33
N PRO A 210 0.57 18.92 13.41
CA PRO A 210 1.71 18.05 13.14
C PRO A 210 1.95 16.97 14.22
N THR A 211 1.11 16.90 15.23
CA THR A 211 1.08 15.77 16.18
C THR A 211 0.38 14.54 15.58
N LYS A 212 -0.50 14.75 14.58
CA LYS A 212 -1.23 13.71 13.87
C LYS A 212 -0.58 13.38 12.54
N LYS A 213 -0.83 12.16 12.03
CA LYS A 213 -0.46 11.82 10.65
C LYS A 213 -1.38 12.55 9.68
N MET A 214 -0.85 12.92 8.50
CA MET A 214 -1.67 13.43 7.39
C MET A 214 -2.74 12.40 7.04
N SER A 215 -3.99 12.83 7.03
CA SER A 215 -5.15 11.94 6.87
C SER A 215 -6.31 12.68 6.22
N LYS A 216 -7.08 11.97 5.39
CA LYS A 216 -8.31 12.46 4.75
C LYS A 216 -9.44 12.86 5.71
N SER A 217 -9.32 12.54 6.97
CA SER A 217 -10.28 12.98 8.01
C SER A 217 -10.16 14.47 8.36
N ASP A 218 -9.22 15.21 7.79
CA ASP A 218 -9.18 16.66 7.88
C ASP A 218 -10.27 17.28 7.00
N GLU A 219 -11.40 17.64 7.61
CA GLU A 219 -12.55 18.28 6.93
C GLU A 219 -12.20 19.66 6.37
N SER A 220 -11.15 20.33 6.89
CA SER A 220 -10.71 21.64 6.41
C SER A 220 -9.95 21.57 5.09
N GLY A 221 -9.35 20.42 4.78
CA GLY A 221 -8.46 20.21 3.65
C GLY A 221 -7.16 21.03 3.69
N LYS A 222 -6.91 21.78 4.78
CA LYS A 222 -5.70 22.63 4.92
C LYS A 222 -4.49 21.87 5.41
N GLY A 223 -4.72 20.78 6.15
CA GLY A 223 -3.68 19.93 6.72
C GLY A 223 -3.13 18.87 5.75
N ILE A 224 -3.75 18.72 4.57
CA ILE A 224 -3.48 17.66 3.62
C ILE A 224 -3.10 18.20 2.24
N ILE A 225 -2.14 17.55 1.57
CA ILE A 225 -1.77 17.81 0.17
C ILE A 225 -2.08 16.55 -0.63
N PHE A 226 -3.03 16.64 -1.57
CA PHE A 226 -3.32 15.58 -2.52
C PHE A 226 -2.39 15.67 -3.74
N LEU A 227 -2.12 14.54 -4.39
CA LEU A 227 -1.38 14.53 -5.65
C LEU A 227 -2.13 15.23 -6.79
N SER A 228 -3.45 15.38 -6.66
CA SER A 228 -4.35 16.09 -7.57
C SER A 228 -4.53 17.59 -7.25
N ASP A 229 -3.97 18.09 -6.14
CA ASP A 229 -4.09 19.52 -5.79
C ASP A 229 -3.43 20.40 -6.86
N ASP A 230 -3.99 21.58 -7.10
CA ASP A 230 -3.29 22.62 -7.86
C ASP A 230 -1.94 22.92 -7.20
N PRO A 231 -0.81 22.87 -7.95
CA PRO A 231 0.52 23.00 -7.36
C PRO A 231 0.73 24.30 -6.56
N LYS A 232 0.17 25.42 -7.04
CA LYS A 232 0.27 26.71 -6.34
C LYS A 232 -0.60 26.76 -5.10
N ALA A 233 -1.78 26.12 -5.14
CA ALA A 233 -2.64 26.01 -3.97
C ALA A 233 -2.00 25.14 -2.89
N ALA A 234 -1.33 24.04 -3.27
CA ALA A 234 -0.57 23.18 -2.36
C ALA A 234 0.62 23.93 -1.72
N ALA A 235 1.36 24.72 -2.52
CA ALA A 235 2.43 25.59 -2.01
C ALA A 235 1.90 26.59 -0.96
N LYS A 236 0.70 27.15 -1.16
CA LYS A 236 0.06 28.02 -0.16
C LYS A 236 -0.32 27.28 1.12
N LYS A 237 -0.73 26.01 1.06
CA LYS A 237 -0.96 25.18 2.26
C LYS A 237 0.31 25.04 3.09
N ILE A 238 1.47 24.81 2.44
CA ILE A 238 2.80 24.77 3.11
C ILE A 238 3.10 26.08 3.80
N MET A 239 2.90 27.24 3.15
CA MET A 239 3.12 28.54 3.78
C MET A 239 2.25 28.75 5.03
N GLY A 240 1.05 28.17 5.04
CA GLY A 240 0.12 28.18 6.18
C GLY A 240 0.33 27.09 7.22
N ALA A 241 1.35 26.22 7.07
CA ALA A 241 1.59 25.12 8.00
C ALA A 241 1.89 25.59 9.43
N ALA A 242 1.38 24.87 10.41
CA ALA A 242 1.60 25.17 11.83
C ALA A 242 3.08 24.96 12.21
N THR A 243 3.62 25.91 12.95
CA THR A 243 4.99 25.88 13.50
C THR A 243 4.97 26.37 14.94
N ASP A 244 6.01 26.04 15.68
CA ASP A 244 6.21 26.49 17.06
C ASP A 244 6.72 27.96 17.14
N SER A 245 6.96 28.43 18.36
CA SER A 245 7.49 29.78 18.67
C SER A 245 8.92 29.77 19.20
N ILE A 246 9.68 28.67 19.05
CA ILE A 246 11.05 28.54 19.58
C ILE A 246 12.03 29.47 18.87
N GLY A 247 11.75 29.81 17.60
CA GLY A 247 12.53 30.78 16.83
C GLY A 247 13.88 30.27 16.35
N LYS A 248 14.12 28.95 16.40
CA LYS A 248 15.28 28.25 15.81
C LYS A 248 14.83 26.95 15.17
N ILE A 249 15.35 26.63 14.00
CA ILE A 249 15.08 25.39 13.30
C ILE A 249 15.93 24.27 13.86
N ASN A 250 15.31 23.22 14.37
CA ASN A 250 15.98 21.97 14.75
C ASN A 250 15.10 20.78 14.37
N LEU A 251 15.71 19.65 14.08
CA LEU A 251 14.98 18.40 13.91
C LEU A 251 14.64 17.82 15.29
N ASN A 252 13.42 18.03 15.74
CA ASN A 252 12.90 17.46 16.97
C ASN A 252 11.39 17.23 16.88
N TYR A 253 11.01 15.96 16.76
CA TYR A 253 9.61 15.59 16.57
C TYR A 253 8.72 15.80 17.81
N GLU A 254 9.29 15.94 18.99
CA GLU A 254 8.55 16.18 20.23
C GLU A 254 8.27 17.67 20.46
N THR A 255 9.30 18.50 20.31
CA THR A 255 9.24 19.95 20.63
C THR A 255 8.95 20.81 19.40
N GLN A 256 9.33 20.36 18.22
CA GLN A 256 9.16 21.07 16.94
C GLN A 256 8.56 20.17 15.85
N PRO A 257 7.39 19.52 16.09
CA PRO A 257 6.85 18.57 15.14
C PRO A 257 6.52 19.18 13.78
N GLY A 258 6.07 20.45 13.73
CA GLY A 258 5.78 21.15 12.49
C GLY A 258 7.05 21.44 11.66
N ILE A 259 8.08 21.95 12.30
CA ILE A 259 9.39 22.20 11.65
C ILE A 259 10.02 20.88 11.18
N SER A 260 10.01 19.85 12.02
CA SER A 260 10.53 18.52 11.67
C SER A 260 9.78 17.92 10.47
N ASN A 261 8.47 18.07 10.42
CA ASN A 261 7.65 17.66 9.28
C ASN A 261 8.00 18.42 7.98
N LEU A 262 8.24 19.74 8.07
CA LEU A 262 8.63 20.53 6.91
C LEU A 262 10.02 20.15 6.39
N LEU A 263 11.00 19.92 7.27
CA LEU A 263 12.33 19.42 6.89
C LEU A 263 12.24 18.06 6.18
N GLN A 264 11.39 17.18 6.71
CA GLN A 264 11.17 15.87 6.13
C GLN A 264 10.48 15.95 4.76
N ILE A 265 9.45 16.78 4.60
CA ILE A 265 8.78 17.01 3.31
C ILE A 265 9.77 17.56 2.29
N LEU A 266 10.63 18.51 2.67
CA LEU A 266 11.66 19.06 1.78
C LEU A 266 12.62 17.97 1.30
N ALA A 267 13.14 17.15 2.22
CA ALA A 267 14.04 16.05 1.89
C ALA A 267 13.42 15.08 0.88
N LEU A 268 12.14 14.76 1.05
CA LEU A 268 11.41 13.86 0.16
C LEU A 268 11.20 14.46 -1.25
N PHE A 269 10.76 15.71 -1.31
CA PHE A 269 10.48 16.34 -2.59
C PHE A 269 11.75 16.62 -3.39
N THR A 270 12.88 16.89 -2.70
CA THR A 270 14.17 17.10 -3.36
C THR A 270 14.98 15.81 -3.55
N SER A 271 14.49 14.68 -3.06
CA SER A 271 15.22 13.39 -3.05
C SER A 271 16.59 13.48 -2.38
N GLU A 272 16.72 14.38 -1.40
CA GLU A 272 17.95 14.54 -0.60
C GLU A 272 17.84 13.74 0.70
N PRO A 273 18.98 13.22 1.23
CA PRO A 273 19.02 12.69 2.59
C PRO A 273 18.57 13.74 3.62
N LEU A 274 17.72 13.33 4.57
CA LEU A 274 17.19 14.24 5.60
C LEU A 274 18.31 14.96 6.36
N ASP A 275 19.40 14.28 6.68
CA ASP A 275 20.54 14.86 7.41
C ASP A 275 21.17 16.04 6.64
N ASN A 276 21.21 15.99 5.31
CA ASN A 276 21.72 17.10 4.49
C ASN A 276 20.79 18.32 4.55
N VAL A 277 19.48 18.07 4.50
CA VAL A 277 18.48 19.14 4.65
C VAL A 277 18.55 19.74 6.05
N VAL A 278 18.63 18.91 7.09
CA VAL A 278 18.77 19.35 8.48
C VAL A 278 20.01 20.22 8.63
N ALA A 279 21.18 19.75 8.19
CA ALA A 279 22.45 20.52 8.29
C ALA A 279 22.39 21.90 7.61
N ARG A 280 21.58 22.01 6.54
CA ARG A 280 21.37 23.29 5.82
C ARG A 280 20.57 24.30 6.63
N TYR A 281 19.63 23.86 7.48
CA TYR A 281 18.66 24.70 8.19
C TYR A 281 18.89 24.78 9.70
N GLU A 282 19.61 23.83 10.30
CA GLU A 282 19.84 23.74 11.75
C GLU A 282 20.36 25.07 12.33
N GLY A 283 19.73 25.52 13.41
CA GLY A 283 20.07 26.75 14.11
C GLY A 283 19.61 28.04 13.41
N LYS A 284 19.16 28.01 12.18
CA LYS A 284 18.59 29.19 11.50
C LYS A 284 17.29 29.65 12.17
N THR A 285 17.02 30.95 12.09
CA THR A 285 15.87 31.55 12.79
C THR A 285 14.69 31.87 11.87
N SER A 286 14.89 31.84 10.54
CA SER A 286 13.84 32.15 9.58
C SER A 286 13.02 30.89 9.24
N TYR A 287 11.89 30.73 9.89
CA TYR A 287 10.87 29.72 9.50
C TYR A 287 10.26 30.01 8.12
N GLY A 288 10.22 31.31 7.76
CA GLY A 288 9.72 31.72 6.45
C GLY A 288 10.56 31.19 5.30
N ASP A 289 11.89 31.19 5.43
CA ASP A 289 12.80 30.68 4.39
C ASP A 289 12.66 29.16 4.22
N LEU A 290 12.50 28.44 5.33
CA LEU A 290 12.22 26.98 5.25
C LEU A 290 10.87 26.73 4.56
N LYS A 291 9.82 27.43 4.98
CA LYS A 291 8.48 27.29 4.36
C LYS A 291 8.49 27.61 2.87
N MET A 292 9.22 28.67 2.47
CA MET A 292 9.39 29.03 1.07
C MET A 292 10.06 27.91 0.27
N ALA A 293 11.15 27.37 0.75
CA ALA A 293 11.84 26.26 0.09
C ALA A 293 10.97 25.01 -0.03
N VAL A 294 10.19 24.68 1.02
CA VAL A 294 9.24 23.55 0.99
C VAL A 294 8.10 23.82 0.00
N ALA A 295 7.60 25.07 -0.05
CA ALA A 295 6.52 25.45 -0.97
C ALA A 295 6.96 25.37 -2.43
N GLU A 296 8.15 25.86 -2.75
CA GLU A 296 8.75 25.75 -4.10
C GLU A 296 8.97 24.27 -4.49
N ALA A 297 9.51 23.46 -3.60
CA ALA A 297 9.71 22.04 -3.83
C ALA A 297 8.36 21.31 -4.02
N THR A 298 7.31 21.68 -3.26
CA THR A 298 5.95 21.14 -3.40
C THR A 298 5.35 21.46 -4.76
N GLU A 299 5.45 22.72 -5.20
CA GLU A 299 4.95 23.15 -6.52
C GLU A 299 5.67 22.41 -7.64
N ALA A 300 7.01 22.30 -7.57
CA ALA A 300 7.82 21.61 -8.56
C ALA A 300 7.45 20.11 -8.62
N PHE A 301 7.39 19.43 -7.48
CA PHE A 301 7.04 18.00 -7.39
C PHE A 301 5.65 17.72 -7.97
N LEU A 302 4.63 18.47 -7.56
CA LEU A 302 3.27 18.23 -8.05
C LEU A 302 3.16 18.53 -9.55
N THR A 303 3.84 19.57 -10.04
CA THR A 303 3.85 19.89 -11.47
C THR A 303 4.48 18.76 -12.29
N GLU A 304 5.62 18.25 -11.86
CA GLU A 304 6.29 17.12 -12.51
C GLU A 304 5.44 15.85 -12.45
N PHE A 305 4.92 15.51 -11.26
CA PHE A 305 4.08 14.32 -11.07
C PHE A 305 2.82 14.36 -11.94
N GLN A 306 2.10 15.49 -11.97
CA GLN A 306 0.90 15.67 -12.78
C GLN A 306 1.19 15.66 -14.28
N THR A 307 2.36 16.16 -14.68
CA THR A 307 2.85 16.03 -16.06
C THR A 307 3.06 14.55 -16.41
N ASN A 308 3.79 13.81 -15.60
CA ASN A 308 4.00 12.37 -15.78
C ASN A 308 2.66 11.62 -15.82
N TYR A 309 1.75 11.93 -14.89
CA TYR A 309 0.42 11.34 -14.85
C TYR A 309 -0.37 11.59 -16.15
N SER A 310 -0.31 12.80 -16.69
CA SER A 310 -1.01 13.15 -17.93
C SER A 310 -0.47 12.41 -19.16
N HIS A 311 0.82 12.05 -19.15
CA HIS A 311 1.51 11.34 -20.25
C HIS A 311 1.41 9.81 -20.17
N VAL A 312 0.79 9.25 -19.12
CA VAL A 312 0.61 7.80 -19.01
C VAL A 312 -0.28 7.30 -20.16
N ASP A 313 0.28 6.42 -21.00
CA ASP A 313 -0.49 5.74 -22.05
C ASP A 313 -1.38 4.64 -21.45
N MET A 314 -2.67 4.93 -21.33
CA MET A 314 -3.64 4.01 -20.75
C MET A 314 -3.85 2.75 -21.61
N ALA A 315 -3.58 2.78 -22.91
CA ALA A 315 -3.65 1.58 -23.75
C ALA A 315 -2.57 0.57 -23.36
N THR A 316 -1.34 1.06 -23.13
CA THR A 316 -0.22 0.24 -22.61
C THR A 316 -0.54 -0.29 -21.19
N VAL A 317 -1.12 0.53 -20.32
CA VAL A 317 -1.54 0.09 -18.98
C VAL A 317 -2.57 -1.04 -19.04
N GLU A 318 -3.60 -0.89 -19.85
CA GLU A 318 -4.62 -1.93 -20.03
C GLU A 318 -4.07 -3.22 -20.65
N ALA A 319 -3.14 -3.09 -21.61
CA ALA A 319 -2.47 -4.26 -22.19
C ALA A 319 -1.67 -5.03 -21.12
N LYS A 320 -0.94 -4.31 -20.26
CA LYS A 320 -0.21 -4.90 -19.14
C LYS A 320 -1.15 -5.56 -18.12
N LEU A 321 -2.26 -4.90 -17.74
CA LEU A 321 -3.28 -5.47 -16.87
C LEU A 321 -3.79 -6.80 -17.43
N ARG A 322 -4.27 -6.82 -18.69
CA ARG A 322 -4.77 -8.04 -19.33
C ARG A 322 -3.74 -9.15 -19.39
N GLY A 323 -2.49 -8.83 -19.75
CA GLY A 323 -1.40 -9.79 -19.80
C GLY A 323 -1.08 -10.37 -18.41
N SER A 324 -1.00 -9.51 -17.39
CA SER A 324 -0.78 -9.93 -16.01
C SER A 324 -1.95 -10.76 -15.48
N GLU A 325 -3.20 -10.31 -15.69
CA GLU A 325 -4.41 -11.04 -15.28
C GLU A 325 -4.48 -12.44 -15.90
N SER A 326 -4.10 -12.58 -17.17
CA SER A 326 -4.03 -13.89 -17.83
C SER A 326 -3.00 -14.80 -17.14
N THR A 327 -1.80 -14.29 -16.86
CA THR A 327 -0.74 -15.05 -16.18
C THR A 327 -1.14 -15.41 -14.76
N MET A 328 -1.66 -14.43 -14.02
CA MET A 328 -2.07 -14.64 -12.62
C MET A 328 -3.26 -15.61 -12.50
N ASN A 329 -4.20 -15.58 -13.44
CA ASN A 329 -5.28 -16.58 -13.51
C ASN A 329 -4.73 -18.01 -13.68
N GLN A 330 -3.71 -18.21 -14.52
CA GLN A 330 -3.11 -19.54 -14.70
C GLN A 330 -2.47 -20.04 -13.40
N ILE A 331 -1.67 -19.19 -12.73
CA ILE A 331 -1.01 -19.54 -11.47
C ILE A 331 -2.04 -19.82 -10.37
N ALA A 332 -3.00 -18.92 -10.19
CA ALA A 332 -4.03 -19.04 -9.17
C ALA A 332 -4.91 -20.27 -9.36
N ASN A 333 -5.32 -20.55 -10.61
CA ASN A 333 -6.13 -21.74 -10.91
C ASN A 333 -5.34 -23.05 -10.70
N GLN A 334 -4.03 -23.06 -10.95
CA GLN A 334 -3.21 -24.24 -10.66
C GLN A 334 -3.20 -24.54 -9.16
N THR A 335 -2.99 -23.53 -8.32
CA THR A 335 -3.02 -23.67 -6.86
C THR A 335 -4.42 -24.11 -6.39
N LEU A 336 -5.48 -23.43 -6.88
CA LEU A 336 -6.86 -23.77 -6.54
C LEU A 336 -7.20 -25.23 -6.90
N GLN A 337 -6.81 -25.71 -8.10
CA GLN A 337 -7.04 -27.09 -8.53
C GLN A 337 -6.32 -28.10 -7.64
N ASN A 338 -5.09 -27.80 -7.20
CA ASN A 338 -4.37 -28.65 -6.25
C ASN A 338 -5.13 -28.78 -4.93
N VAL A 339 -5.64 -27.64 -4.41
CA VAL A 339 -6.47 -27.64 -3.20
C VAL A 339 -7.73 -28.45 -3.40
N GLN A 340 -8.47 -28.21 -4.48
CA GLN A 340 -9.72 -28.91 -4.80
C GLN A 340 -9.54 -30.45 -4.89
N LYS A 341 -8.45 -30.91 -5.51
CA LYS A 341 -8.10 -32.34 -5.57
C LYS A 341 -7.81 -32.90 -4.19
N ALA A 342 -7.00 -32.19 -3.39
CA ALA A 342 -6.61 -32.65 -2.06
C ALA A 342 -7.79 -32.76 -1.09
N ILE A 343 -8.76 -31.84 -1.18
CA ILE A 343 -9.98 -31.87 -0.33
C ILE A 343 -11.11 -32.74 -0.92
N GLY A 344 -10.92 -33.32 -2.10
CA GLY A 344 -11.86 -34.28 -2.71
C GLY A 344 -13.05 -33.68 -3.46
N ILE A 345 -12.94 -32.42 -3.93
CA ILE A 345 -14.01 -31.80 -4.76
C ILE A 345 -13.82 -32.15 -6.24
N ARG A 346 -12.61 -32.43 -6.67
CA ARG A 346 -12.26 -32.82 -8.05
C ARG A 346 -11.38 -34.07 -8.10
#